data_f670620c4746011347379310bd1f6c63
#
_entry.id   f670620c4746011347379310bd1f6c63
#
_cell.length_a   1.000
_cell.length_b   1.000
_cell.length_c   1.000
_cell.angle_alpha   90.00
_cell.angle_beta   90.00
_cell.angle_gamma   90.00
#
_symmetry.space_group_name_H-M   'P 1'
#
loop_
_entity.id
_entity.type
_entity.pdbx_description
1 polymer ?
#
loop_
_entity_poly.entity_id
_entity_poly.type
_entity_poly.pdbx_seq_one_letter_code
_entity_poly.pdbx_strand_id
1 'polypeptide(L)'
;MEDKFQKGKEKILNKLDFPRDISLDLPKIIVVGNREITIENHKGIIFFETNMVKINSRIGAILIKGEEFEILFIAETSITISGIFKGISYER
;
A
#
# COMPACT_ATOMS: atom_id res chain seq x y z
N MET A 1 4.42 -16.20 29.33
CA MET A 1 4.33 -16.04 27.86
C MET A 1 3.04 -15.36 27.42
N GLU A 2 1.91 -15.77 27.96
CA GLU A 2 0.62 -15.15 27.66
C GLU A 2 0.56 -13.70 28.09
N ASP A 3 1.09 -13.38 29.27
CA ASP A 3 1.11 -11.99 29.77
C ASP A 3 1.90 -11.06 28.86
N LYS A 4 3.00 -11.55 28.32
CA LYS A 4 3.83 -10.79 27.41
C LYS A 4 3.12 -10.52 26.10
N PHE A 5 2.38 -11.51 25.62
CA PHE A 5 1.56 -11.40 24.42
C PHE A 5 0.39 -10.43 24.65
N GLN A 6 -0.26 -10.51 25.80
CA GLN A 6 -1.35 -9.61 26.17
C GLN A 6 -0.89 -8.16 26.23
N LYS A 7 0.25 -7.88 26.85
CA LYS A 7 0.79 -6.53 26.90
C LYS A 7 1.11 -5.97 25.52
N GLY A 8 1.67 -6.78 24.64
CA GLY A 8 1.92 -6.39 23.28
C GLY A 8 0.64 -6.08 22.52
N LYS A 9 -0.38 -6.91 22.72
CA LYS A 9 -1.69 -6.73 22.10
C LYS A 9 -2.36 -5.45 22.58
N GLU A 10 -2.30 -5.15 23.86
CA GLU A 10 -2.87 -3.92 24.41
C GLU A 10 -2.19 -2.69 23.82
N LYS A 11 -0.86 -2.70 23.72
CA LYS A 11 -0.13 -1.60 23.10
C LYS A 11 -0.52 -1.39 21.65
N ILE A 12 -0.71 -2.48 20.90
CA ILE A 12 -1.13 -2.42 19.52
C ILE A 12 -2.54 -1.84 19.42
N LEU A 13 -3.46 -2.30 20.26
CA LEU A 13 -4.84 -1.81 20.26
C LEU A 13 -4.91 -0.32 20.60
N ASN A 14 -4.13 0.14 21.59
CA ASN A 14 -4.10 1.56 21.93
C ASN A 14 -3.58 2.42 20.79
N LYS A 15 -2.63 1.91 20.02
CA LYS A 15 -2.11 2.61 18.84
C LYS A 15 -3.05 2.56 17.66
N LEU A 16 -3.93 1.57 17.61
CA LEU A 16 -4.90 1.43 16.52
C LEU A 16 -6.07 2.42 16.63
N ASP A 17 -6.21 3.12 17.75
CA ASP A 17 -7.16 4.23 17.85
C ASP A 17 -6.83 5.30 16.80
N PHE A 18 -5.57 5.39 16.37
CA PHE A 18 -5.11 6.26 15.31
C PHE A 18 -4.35 5.44 14.29
N PRO A 19 -4.91 5.15 13.12
CA PRO A 19 -4.18 4.43 12.06
C PRO A 19 -2.86 5.13 11.75
N ARG A 20 -1.77 4.39 11.82
CA ARG A 20 -0.43 4.95 11.62
C ARG A 20 -0.23 5.53 10.23
N ASP A 21 -0.80 4.91 9.22
CA ASP A 21 -0.70 5.38 7.85
C ASP A 21 -1.28 6.78 7.71
N ILE A 22 -2.42 7.05 8.36
CA ILE A 22 -3.06 8.36 8.31
C ILE A 22 -2.30 9.38 9.16
N SER A 23 -1.97 9.03 10.41
CA SER A 23 -1.31 9.98 11.32
C SER A 23 0.10 10.35 10.88
N LEU A 24 0.81 9.47 10.18
CA LEU A 24 2.15 9.71 9.67
C LEU A 24 2.16 10.08 8.18
N ASP A 25 0.99 10.18 7.57
CA ASP A 25 0.83 10.46 6.14
C ASP A 25 1.54 9.43 5.25
N LEU A 26 1.53 8.17 5.66
CA LEU A 26 2.19 7.10 4.94
C LEU A 26 1.23 6.42 3.95
N PRO A 27 1.74 5.93 2.82
CA PRO A 27 0.93 5.08 1.95
C PRO A 27 0.68 3.73 2.62
N LYS A 28 -0.51 3.20 2.43
CA LYS A 28 -0.86 1.86 2.89
C LYS A 28 -1.03 0.97 1.68
N ILE A 29 -0.32 -0.13 1.65
CA ILE A 29 -0.33 -1.07 0.54
C ILE A 29 -0.93 -2.38 1.01
N ILE A 30 -2.02 -2.81 0.37
CA ILE A 30 -2.70 -4.05 0.66
C ILE A 30 -2.53 -4.96 -0.54
N VAL A 31 -1.90 -6.11 -0.34
CA VAL A 31 -1.64 -7.07 -1.40
C VAL A 31 -2.46 -8.32 -1.16
N VAL A 32 -3.25 -8.72 -2.14
CA VAL A 32 -4.04 -9.96 -2.09
C VAL A 32 -3.41 -10.94 -3.07
N GLY A 33 -2.68 -11.92 -2.53
CA GLY A 33 -1.92 -12.86 -3.34
C GLY A 33 -0.94 -12.13 -4.25
N ASN A 34 -0.88 -12.53 -5.51
CA ASN A 34 -0.12 -11.81 -6.52
C ASN A 34 -1.05 -11.19 -7.58
N ARG A 35 -2.32 -10.99 -7.26
CA ARG A 35 -3.37 -10.65 -8.22
C ARG A 35 -3.99 -9.28 -8.02
N GLU A 36 -3.90 -8.71 -6.82
CA GLU A 36 -4.56 -7.45 -6.54
C GLU A 36 -3.75 -6.63 -5.53
N ILE A 37 -3.55 -5.36 -5.83
CA ILE A 37 -2.88 -4.42 -4.93
C ILE A 37 -3.75 -3.18 -4.80
N THR A 38 -3.99 -2.76 -3.56
CA THR A 38 -4.63 -1.50 -3.24
C THR A 38 -3.61 -0.60 -2.57
N ILE A 39 -3.48 0.62 -3.06
CA ILE A 39 -2.60 1.63 -2.47
C ILE A 39 -3.46 2.78 -2.00
N GLU A 40 -3.46 3.02 -0.68
CA GLU A 40 -4.20 4.10 -0.05
C GLU A 40 -3.24 5.21 0.36
N ASN A 41 -3.74 6.44 0.36
CA ASN A 41 -2.99 7.63 0.75
C ASN A 41 -1.77 7.88 -0.13
N HIS A 42 -1.92 7.68 -1.44
CA HIS A 42 -0.90 8.05 -2.40
C HIS A 42 -1.01 9.54 -2.76
N LYS A 43 0.03 10.07 -3.38
CA LYS A 43 0.11 11.49 -3.77
C LYS A 43 0.06 11.69 -5.29
N GLY A 44 -0.55 10.76 -5.99
CA GLY A 44 -0.74 10.81 -7.43
C GLY A 44 -0.06 9.67 -8.17
N ILE A 45 -0.55 9.42 -9.37
CA ILE A 45 -0.02 8.37 -10.24
C ILE A 45 0.98 9.04 -11.18
N ILE A 46 2.23 8.57 -11.18
CA ILE A 46 3.27 9.12 -12.04
C ILE A 46 3.14 8.55 -13.43
N PHE A 47 3.04 7.23 -13.55
CA PHE A 47 2.67 6.58 -14.80
C PHE A 47 2.02 5.23 -14.53
N PHE A 48 1.27 4.77 -15.52
CA PHE A 48 0.59 3.47 -15.49
C PHE A 48 0.78 2.78 -16.84
N GLU A 49 1.44 1.63 -16.81
CA GLU A 49 1.61 0.77 -17.99
C GLU A 49 1.17 -0.64 -17.61
N THR A 50 1.00 -1.50 -18.62
CA THR A 50 0.51 -2.87 -18.36
C THR A 50 1.48 -3.74 -17.61
N ASN A 51 2.75 -3.36 -17.53
CA ASN A 51 3.79 -4.13 -16.84
C ASN A 51 4.50 -3.34 -15.73
N MET A 52 4.16 -2.07 -15.57
CA MET A 52 4.83 -1.21 -14.59
C MET A 52 3.94 -0.04 -14.20
N VAL A 53 3.87 0.21 -12.90
CA VAL A 53 3.12 1.34 -12.36
C VAL A 53 4.02 2.08 -11.38
N LYS A 54 4.02 3.40 -11.48
CA LYS A 54 4.77 4.25 -10.55
C LYS A 54 3.82 5.24 -9.90
N ILE A 55 3.77 5.22 -8.58
CA ILE A 55 2.83 6.01 -7.80
C ILE A 55 3.61 6.82 -6.76
N ASN A 56 3.29 8.09 -6.67
CA ASN A 56 3.95 8.98 -5.74
C ASN A 56 3.38 8.84 -4.33
N SER A 57 4.21 9.04 -3.33
CA SER A 57 3.80 9.05 -1.93
C SER A 57 4.71 10.00 -1.14
N ARG A 58 4.38 10.20 0.13
CA ARG A 58 5.20 11.02 1.00
C ARG A 58 6.62 10.47 1.17
N ILE A 59 6.77 9.15 1.12
CA ILE A 59 8.09 8.50 1.31
C ILE A 59 8.84 8.28 -0.01
N GLY A 60 8.33 8.82 -1.11
CA GLY A 60 8.92 8.66 -2.42
C GLY A 60 8.01 7.86 -3.34
N ALA A 61 8.51 7.50 -4.50
CA ALA A 61 7.73 6.77 -5.47
C ALA A 61 7.67 5.28 -5.13
N ILE A 62 6.51 4.69 -5.35
CA ILE A 62 6.27 3.26 -5.22
C ILE A 62 6.26 2.69 -6.62
N LEU A 63 7.14 1.75 -6.91
CA LEU A 63 7.24 1.11 -8.21
C LEU A 63 6.70 -0.31 -8.14
N ILE A 64 5.71 -0.61 -8.97
CA ILE A 64 5.07 -1.92 -9.03
C ILE A 64 5.41 -2.53 -10.38
N LYS A 65 5.97 -3.73 -10.37
CA LYS A 65 6.34 -4.47 -11.57
C LYS A 65 5.54 -5.74 -11.69
N GLY A 66 5.17 -6.07 -12.90
CA GLY A 66 4.41 -7.30 -13.16
C GLY A 66 3.92 -7.39 -14.58
N GLU A 67 2.73 -7.93 -14.76
CA GLU A 67 2.12 -8.15 -16.08
C GLU A 67 0.61 -7.94 -16.01
N GLU A 68 0.05 -7.56 -17.14
CA GLU A 68 -1.40 -7.45 -17.33
C GLU A 68 -2.10 -6.52 -16.32
N PHE A 69 -1.47 -5.41 -15.98
CA PHE A 69 -2.03 -4.47 -15.01
C PHE A 69 -3.25 -3.76 -15.59
N GLU A 70 -4.31 -3.73 -14.78
CA GLU A 70 -5.53 -2.99 -15.08
C GLU A 70 -5.99 -2.27 -13.80
N ILE A 71 -6.56 -1.08 -13.97
CA ILE A 71 -7.15 -0.35 -12.86
C ILE A 71 -8.55 -0.90 -12.62
N LEU A 72 -8.78 -1.47 -11.44
CA LEU A 72 -10.11 -1.93 -11.02
C LEU A 72 -10.91 -0.79 -10.41
N PHE A 73 -10.24 0.06 -9.64
CA PHE A 73 -10.89 1.14 -8.93
C PHE A 73 -9.89 2.26 -8.71
N ILE A 74 -10.34 3.49 -8.87
CA ILE A 74 -9.53 4.67 -8.62
C ILE A 74 -10.35 5.73 -7.90
N ALA A 75 -9.77 6.31 -6.85
CA ALA A 75 -10.32 7.43 -6.13
C ALA A 75 -9.21 8.48 -6.00
N GLU A 76 -9.51 9.60 -5.37
CA GLU A 76 -8.57 10.72 -5.28
C GLU A 76 -7.22 10.33 -4.66
N THR A 77 -7.25 9.52 -3.59
CA THR A 77 -6.04 9.12 -2.87
C THR A 77 -5.84 7.62 -2.79
N SER A 78 -6.64 6.83 -3.51
CA SER A 78 -6.48 5.38 -3.50
C SER A 78 -6.65 4.80 -4.89
N ILE A 79 -5.99 3.67 -5.14
CA ILE A 79 -6.08 2.95 -6.40
C ILE A 79 -6.01 1.45 -6.13
N THR A 80 -6.85 0.69 -6.81
CA THR A 80 -6.80 -0.77 -6.80
C THR A 80 -6.44 -1.27 -8.19
N ILE A 81 -5.41 -2.07 -8.27
CA ILE A 81 -4.86 -2.59 -9.52
C ILE A 81 -4.94 -4.10 -9.51
N SER A 82 -5.42 -4.67 -10.60
CA SER A 82 -5.34 -6.10 -10.84
C SER A 82 -4.21 -6.43 -11.80
N GLY A 83 -3.79 -7.68 -11.81
CA GLY A 83 -2.75 -8.16 -12.70
C GLY A 83 -1.97 -9.28 -12.06
N ILE A 84 -0.77 -9.50 -12.54
CA ILE A 84 0.17 -10.45 -11.96
C ILE A 84 1.35 -9.64 -11.42
N PHE A 85 1.48 -9.60 -10.10
CA PHE A 85 2.49 -8.78 -9.44
C PHE A 85 3.77 -9.59 -9.23
N LYS A 86 4.90 -9.00 -9.60
CA LYS A 86 6.21 -9.61 -9.45
C LYS A 86 7.08 -8.92 -8.42
N GLY A 87 6.86 -7.65 -8.19
CA GLY A 87 7.62 -6.93 -7.20
C GLY A 87 7.10 -5.55 -6.92
N ILE A 88 7.36 -5.07 -5.71
CA ILE A 88 7.07 -3.72 -5.27
C ILE A 88 8.35 -3.17 -4.68
N SER A 89 8.73 -1.98 -5.08
CA SER A 89 9.91 -1.32 -4.54
C SER A 89 9.64 0.16 -4.31
N TYR A 90 10.50 0.77 -3.52
CA TYR A 90 10.41 2.19 -3.21
C TYR A 90 11.61 2.91 -3.82
N GLU A 91 11.33 4.05 -4.43
CA GLU A 91 12.36 4.94 -4.95
C GLU A 91 12.36 6.23 -4.14
N ARG A 92 13.52 6.68 -3.82
CA ARG A 92 13.67 7.97 -3.12
C ARG A 92 14.32 8.98 -4.05
#